data_6907845e3d9f90801794b43f2859608a
#
_entry.id   6907845e3d9f90801794b43f2859608a
#
_cell.length_a   1.000
_cell.length_b   1.000
_cell.length_c   1.000
_cell.angle_alpha   90.00
_cell.angle_beta   90.00
_cell.angle_gamma   90.00
#
_symmetry.space_group_name_H-M   'P 1'
#
loop_
_entity.id
_entity.type
_entity.pdbx_description
1 polymer ?
#
loop_
_entity_poly.entity_id
_entity_poly.type
_entity_poly.pdbx_seq_one_letter_code
_entity_poly.pdbx_strand_id
1 'polypeptide(L)' 'MKVSILEHDNFRTFTEKRFQVVQVSNDTVYHVYDTICDTLDACKAKIAEHGDELVKTGDFYQIIH' A
#
# COMPACT_ATOMS: atom_id res chain seq x y z
N MET A 1 -7.44 -4.84 -9.30
CA MET A 1 -6.60 -3.66 -9.54
C MET A 1 -5.17 -3.97 -9.13
N LYS A 2 -4.23 -3.84 -10.05
CA LYS A 2 -2.81 -4.03 -9.76
C LYS A 2 -2.26 -2.80 -9.00
N VAL A 3 -1.56 -3.04 -7.90
CA VAL A 3 -1.02 -1.98 -7.05
C VAL A 3 0.43 -2.28 -6.69
N SER A 4 1.13 -1.26 -6.22
CA SER A 4 2.48 -1.37 -5.68
C SER A 4 2.49 -0.89 -4.23
N ILE A 5 3.46 -1.38 -3.47
CA ILE A 5 3.67 -0.94 -2.09
C ILE A 5 4.86 0.01 -2.09
N LEU A 6 4.61 1.27 -1.76
CA LEU A 6 5.67 2.24 -1.55
C LEU A 6 6.16 2.15 -0.11
N GLU A 7 7.47 2.09 0.06
CA GLU A 7 8.10 2.19 1.37
C GLU A 7 8.61 3.61 1.58
N HIS A 8 8.25 4.19 2.70
CA HIS A 8 8.69 5.52 3.10
C HIS A 8 9.59 5.40 4.32
N ASP A 9 10.67 6.16 4.35
CA ASP A 9 11.49 6.26 5.53
C ASP A 9 10.75 7.05 6.62
N ASN A 10 10.85 6.58 7.86
CA ASN A 10 10.35 7.33 8.99
C ASN A 10 11.40 8.37 9.40
N PHE A 11 11.18 9.62 9.03
CA PHE A 11 12.14 10.70 9.27
C PHE A 11 12.36 11.02 10.75
N ARG A 12 11.54 10.50 11.65
CA ARG A 12 11.70 10.71 13.08
C ARG A 12 12.68 9.73 13.71
N THR A 13 12.64 8.48 13.28
CA THR A 13 13.45 7.41 13.88
C THR A 13 14.57 6.95 12.97
N PHE A 14 14.43 7.11 11.65
CA PHE A 14 15.33 6.60 10.60
C PHE A 14 15.54 5.08 10.62
N THR A 15 14.86 4.37 11.52
CA THR A 15 15.00 2.92 11.69
C THR A 15 13.75 2.15 11.28
N GLU A 16 12.62 2.83 11.22
CA GLU A 16 11.34 2.21 10.85
C GLU A 16 10.91 2.72 9.48
N LYS A 17 10.22 1.84 8.77
CA LYS A 17 9.63 2.20 7.47
C LYS A 17 8.13 2.30 7.60
N ARG A 18 7.55 3.10 6.71
CA ARG A 18 6.10 3.24 6.57
C ARG A 18 5.71 2.79 5.18
N PHE A 19 4.50 2.33 5.04
CA PHE A 19 4.01 1.72 3.81
C PHE A 19 2.78 2.44 3.28
N GLN A 20 2.70 2.54 1.98
CA GLN A 20 1.55 3.12 1.30
C GLN A 20 1.23 2.30 0.06
N VAL A 21 -0.06 2.01 -0.15
CA VAL A 21 -0.51 1.29 -1.34
C VAL A 21 -0.80 2.30 -2.45
N VAL A 22 -0.18 2.10 -3.60
CA VAL A 22 -0.31 3.02 -4.73
C VAL A 22 -0.60 2.26 -6.01
N GLN A 23 -1.26 2.91 -6.95
CA GLN A 23 -1.42 2.46 -8.31
C GLN A 23 -0.58 3.34 -9.22
N VAL A 24 0.22 2.72 -10.10
CA VAL A 24 0.99 3.45 -11.10
C VAL A 24 0.33 3.23 -12.46
N SER A 25 -0.02 4.31 -13.14
CA SER A 25 -0.64 4.28 -14.45
C SER A 25 -0.12 5.45 -15.28
N ASN A 26 0.39 5.15 -16.50
CA ASN A 26 0.93 6.18 -17.42
C ASN A 26 1.95 7.09 -16.72
N ASP A 27 2.88 6.50 -15.96
CA ASP A 27 3.92 7.20 -15.19
C ASP A 27 3.37 8.13 -14.09
N THR A 28 2.08 8.04 -13.78
CA THR A 28 1.46 8.78 -12.69
C THR A 28 1.19 7.85 -11.52
N VAL A 29 1.54 8.30 -10.32
CA VAL A 29 1.30 7.56 -9.07
C VAL A 29 -0.02 8.03 -8.46
N TYR A 30 -0.92 7.09 -8.23
CA TYR A 30 -2.20 7.35 -7.57
C TYR A 30 -2.19 6.69 -6.20
N HIS A 31 -2.53 7.43 -5.16
CA HIS A 31 -2.67 6.92 -3.80
C HIS A 31 -4.04 6.26 -3.66
N VAL A 32 -4.05 4.95 -3.46
CA VAL A 32 -5.29 4.18 -3.51
C VAL A 32 -6.24 4.54 -2.35
N TYR A 33 -5.72 4.62 -1.13
CA TYR A 33 -6.54 4.95 0.04
C TYR A 33 -5.99 6.12 0.85
N ASP A 34 -5.04 6.86 0.28
CA ASP A 34 -4.41 8.02 0.92
C ASP A 34 -3.98 7.75 2.37
N THR A 35 -3.46 6.55 2.60
CA THR A 35 -3.10 6.10 3.94
C THR A 35 -1.67 5.60 3.96
N ILE A 36 -0.86 6.18 4.85
CA ILE A 36 0.48 5.68 5.15
C ILE A 36 0.40 4.95 6.47
N CYS A 37 0.82 3.69 6.50
CA CYS A 37 0.75 2.83 7.68
C CYS A 37 2.13 2.39 8.12
N ASP A 38 2.30 2.11 9.40
CA ASP A 38 3.58 1.72 9.97
C ASP A 38 3.98 0.29 9.58
N THR A 39 3.02 -0.57 9.26
CA THR A 39 3.26 -1.94 8.83
C THR A 39 2.41 -2.29 7.62
N LEU A 40 2.85 -3.31 6.88
CA LEU A 40 2.05 -3.83 5.76
C LEU A 40 0.73 -4.42 6.24
N ASP A 41 0.71 -5.05 7.41
CA ASP A 41 -0.52 -5.60 7.98
C ASP A 41 -1.54 -4.49 8.31
N ALA A 42 -1.06 -3.33 8.77
CA ALA A 42 -1.92 -2.17 8.98
C ALA A 42 -2.53 -1.67 7.67
N CYS A 43 -1.76 -1.68 6.57
CA CYS A 43 -2.29 -1.35 5.24
C CYS A 43 -3.37 -2.33 4.81
N LYS A 44 -3.16 -3.63 5.03
CA LYS A 44 -4.16 -4.66 4.73
C LYS A 44 -5.44 -4.45 5.52
N ALA A 45 -5.33 -4.10 6.80
CA ALA A 45 -6.49 -3.82 7.65
C ALA A 45 -7.29 -2.62 7.14
N LYS A 46 -6.60 -1.56 6.70
CA LYS A 46 -7.26 -0.38 6.12
C LYS A 46 -8.01 -0.72 4.83
N ILE A 47 -7.41 -1.52 3.98
CA ILE A 47 -8.05 -1.98 2.74
C ILE A 47 -9.28 -2.82 3.06
N ALA A 48 -9.20 -3.69 4.07
CA ALA A 48 -10.33 -4.51 4.52
C ALA A 48 -11.50 -3.67 5.04
N GLU A 49 -11.23 -2.53 5.68
CA GLU A 49 -12.29 -1.61 6.13
C GLU A 49 -13.13 -1.08 4.98
N HIS A 50 -12.58 -1.02 3.77
CA HIS A 50 -13.29 -0.59 2.56
C HIS A 50 -14.00 -1.75 1.85
N GLY A 51 -13.98 -2.95 2.41
CA GLY A 51 -14.58 -4.12 1.81
C GLY A 51 -13.72 -4.78 0.73
N ASP A 52 -12.45 -4.41 0.65
CA ASP A 52 -11.51 -4.91 -0.33
C ASP A 52 -10.47 -5.81 0.33
N GLU A 53 -9.70 -6.53 -0.49
CA GLU A 53 -8.64 -7.41 -0.01
C GLU A 53 -7.35 -7.13 -0.79
N LEU A 54 -6.23 -6.98 -0.08
CA LEU A 54 -4.91 -6.88 -0.68
C LEU A 54 -4.30 -8.28 -0.78
N VAL A 55 -4.02 -8.72 -2.00
CA VAL A 55 -3.50 -10.06 -2.28
C VAL A 55 -2.20 -9.95 -3.07
N LYS A 56 -1.20 -10.74 -2.70
CA LYS A 56 0.01 -10.88 -3.48
C LYS A 56 -0.17 -11.97 -4.53
N THR A 57 0.01 -11.61 -5.81
CA THR A 57 -0.10 -12.55 -6.94
C THR A 57 1.22 -12.53 -7.70
N GLY A 58 2.02 -13.60 -7.55
CA GLY A 58 3.34 -13.63 -8.16
C GLY A 58 4.24 -12.49 -7.65
N ASP A 59 4.68 -11.63 -8.55
CA ASP A 59 5.60 -10.52 -8.24
C ASP A 59 4.89 -9.21 -7.93
N PHE A 60 3.57 -9.17 -7.93
CA PHE A 60 2.83 -7.94 -7.73
C PHE A 60 1.67 -8.13 -6.75
N TYR A 61 1.13 -7.00 -6.29
CA TYR A 61 -0.05 -6.97 -5.43
C TYR A 61 -1.28 -6.58 -6.22
N GLN A 62 -2.43 -7.11 -5.81
CA GLN A 62 -3.74 -6.75 -6.36
C GLN A 62 -4.71 -6.39 -5.25
N ILE A 63 -5.63 -5.47 -5.55
CA ILE A 63 -6.79 -5.22 -4.70
C ILE A 63 -7.99 -5.90 -5.36
N ILE A 64 -8.69 -6.73 -4.59
CA ILE A 64 -9.87 -7.49 -5.00
C ILE A 64 -11.04 -7.06 -4.14
N HIS A 65 -12.18 -6.88 -4.78
CA HIS A 65 -13.44 -6.58 -4.08
C HIS A 65 -14.09 -7.82 -3.51
#